data_f0e5ca6bfac3cf45bf997b99e2160156
#
_entry.id   f0e5ca6bfac3cf45bf997b99e2160156
#
_cell.length_a   1.000
_cell.length_b   1.000
_cell.length_c   1.000
_cell.angle_alpha   90.00
_cell.angle_beta   90.00
_cell.angle_gamma   90.00
#
_symmetry.space_group_name_H-M   'P 1'
#
loop_
_entity.id
_entity.type
_entity.pdbx_description
1 polymer ?
#
loop_
_entity_poly.entity_id
_entity_poly.type
_entity_poly.pdbx_seq_one_letter_code
_entity_poly.pdbx_strand_id
1 'polypeptide(L)'
;MEDKIKNILSPFVRVPAEQITYETVIDRTSVSSSITLHRMYAKLAEEGIAVPDYWNIKTYGRLLERINHNGDVNAASSTEHPVTINFTNIPTGNETLAPAVGIDIEDIDAMPRATDFREDEFYKMNFSPNEIAYCILQPQPYASFAGLFAAKEAIVKANNSNRNKPFNSIVIDHDQEGKPGYPGFNLSVSHTNKVVVAVALQMGVAGSVNKTVTQVAPQQSGLTGTARLLMIISVLISLTALVIALLK
;
A
#
# COMPACT_ATOMS: atom_id res chain seq x y z
N MET A 1 12.97 25.37 22.33
CA MET A 1 12.34 24.58 21.25
C MET A 1 12.61 23.09 21.41
N GLU A 2 13.85 22.66 21.58
CA GLU A 2 14.21 21.24 21.73
C GLU A 2 13.46 20.53 22.87
N ASP A 3 13.37 21.14 24.06
CA ASP A 3 12.64 20.53 25.18
C ASP A 3 11.16 20.31 24.87
N LYS A 4 10.53 21.24 24.13
CA LYS A 4 9.16 21.08 23.66
C LYS A 4 9.02 19.87 22.75
N ILE A 5 9.95 19.70 21.80
CA ILE A 5 9.95 18.58 20.87
C ILE A 5 10.15 17.26 21.63
N LYS A 6 11.13 17.19 22.55
CA LYS A 6 11.38 16.00 23.37
C LYS A 6 10.15 15.60 24.19
N ASN A 7 9.47 16.57 24.79
CA ASN A 7 8.23 16.32 25.56
C ASN A 7 7.09 15.78 24.68
N ILE A 8 6.99 16.24 23.41
CA ILE A 8 6.02 15.71 22.46
C ILE A 8 6.38 14.28 22.05
N LEU A 9 7.65 13.98 21.77
CA LEU A 9 8.10 12.67 21.30
C LEU A 9 8.06 11.59 22.40
N SER A 10 8.40 11.96 23.64
CA SER A 10 8.57 11.05 24.78
C SER A 10 7.46 9.99 24.90
N PRO A 11 6.16 10.32 24.88
CA PRO A 11 5.09 9.32 25.02
C PRO A 11 5.00 8.36 23.83
N PHE A 12 5.46 8.76 22.64
CA PHE A 12 5.40 7.93 21.44
C PHE A 12 6.57 6.95 21.36
N VAL A 13 7.78 7.42 21.64
CA VAL A 13 8.99 6.59 21.60
C VAL A 13 9.23 5.84 22.93
N ARG A 14 8.44 6.12 23.96
CA ARG A 14 8.54 5.49 25.29
C ARG A 14 9.90 5.69 25.96
N VAL A 15 10.51 6.83 25.71
CA VAL A 15 11.78 7.26 26.31
C VAL A 15 11.51 8.56 27.06
N PRO A 16 11.90 8.72 28.35
CA PRO A 16 11.79 9.98 29.08
C PRO A 16 12.43 11.13 28.30
N ALA A 17 11.82 12.32 28.34
CA ALA A 17 12.25 13.45 27.51
C ALA A 17 13.72 13.83 27.75
N GLU A 18 14.19 13.75 29.00
CA GLU A 18 15.56 14.01 29.40
C GLU A 18 16.58 12.98 28.91
N GLN A 19 16.12 11.79 28.51
CA GLN A 19 16.94 10.71 27.96
C GLN A 19 16.94 10.67 26.42
N ILE A 20 16.13 11.52 25.78
CA ILE A 20 16.12 11.64 24.32
C ILE A 20 17.41 12.36 23.87
N THR A 21 18.24 11.64 23.11
CA THR A 21 19.50 12.12 22.54
C THR A 21 19.41 12.19 21.02
N TYR A 22 20.41 12.79 20.35
CA TYR A 22 20.47 12.86 18.89
C TYR A 22 20.37 11.50 18.20
N GLU A 23 20.85 10.42 18.86
CA GLU A 23 20.83 9.05 18.35
C GLU A 23 19.52 8.33 18.64
N THR A 24 18.60 8.93 19.41
CA THR A 24 17.31 8.30 19.71
C THR A 24 16.54 8.02 18.43
N VAL A 25 16.20 6.74 18.19
CA VAL A 25 15.44 6.30 17.03
C VAL A 25 13.99 6.72 17.19
N ILE A 26 13.43 7.34 16.15
CA ILE A 26 12.06 7.87 16.09
C ILE A 26 11.33 7.41 14.82
N ASP A 27 11.69 6.26 14.30
CA ASP A 27 11.06 5.66 13.12
C ASP A 27 10.08 4.53 13.52
N ARG A 28 9.60 3.79 12.53
CA ARG A 28 8.66 2.67 12.73
C ARG A 28 9.17 1.56 13.65
N THR A 29 10.48 1.48 13.90
CA THR A 29 11.05 0.45 14.77
C THR A 29 10.98 0.82 16.25
N SER A 30 10.86 2.11 16.55
CA SER A 30 10.79 2.64 17.91
C SER A 30 9.37 2.91 18.40
N VAL A 31 8.39 2.94 17.49
CA VAL A 31 6.97 3.18 17.80
C VAL A 31 6.14 1.90 17.60
N SER A 32 4.96 1.84 18.22
CA SER A 32 4.14 0.63 18.23
C SER A 32 3.49 0.30 16.86
N SER A 33 3.22 1.28 16.04
CA SER A 33 2.58 1.12 14.72
C SER A 33 2.85 2.31 13.81
N SER A 34 2.53 2.15 12.52
CA SER A 34 2.57 3.25 11.54
C SER A 34 1.66 4.40 11.94
N ILE A 35 0.44 4.10 12.39
CA ILE A 35 -0.49 5.11 12.90
C ILE A 35 0.15 5.91 14.05
N THR A 36 0.82 5.25 14.97
CA THR A 36 1.50 5.91 16.09
C THR A 36 2.59 6.86 15.61
N LEU A 37 3.36 6.47 14.59
CA LEU A 37 4.36 7.36 13.97
C LEU A 37 3.70 8.60 13.36
N HIS A 38 2.66 8.43 12.58
CA HIS A 38 1.94 9.54 11.95
C HIS A 38 1.28 10.45 12.99
N ARG A 39 0.72 9.90 14.08
CA ARG A 39 0.19 10.67 15.21
C ARG A 39 1.26 11.54 15.89
N MET A 40 2.47 11.01 16.02
CA MET A 40 3.60 11.77 16.58
C MET A 40 3.92 13.01 15.74
N TYR A 41 3.97 12.86 14.41
CA TYR A 41 4.21 13.98 13.50
C TYR A 41 3.03 14.94 13.39
N ALA A 42 1.80 14.44 13.46
CA ALA A 42 0.61 15.29 13.55
C ALA A 42 0.64 16.15 14.82
N LYS A 43 1.07 15.56 15.95
CA LYS A 43 1.20 16.33 17.21
C LYS A 43 2.27 17.43 17.13
N LEU A 44 3.36 17.19 16.40
CA LEU A 44 4.34 18.25 16.12
C LEU A 44 3.73 19.35 15.23
N ALA A 45 2.94 18.99 14.22
CA ALA A 45 2.28 19.94 13.33
C ALA A 45 1.25 20.81 14.06
N GLU A 46 0.45 20.25 14.99
CA GLU A 46 -0.47 21.00 15.87
C GLU A 46 0.26 22.06 16.68
N GLU A 47 1.50 21.81 17.05
CA GLU A 47 2.35 22.72 17.79
C GLU A 47 3.14 23.70 16.90
N GLY A 48 2.79 23.76 15.60
CA GLY A 48 3.41 24.62 14.61
C GLY A 48 4.75 24.10 14.04
N ILE A 49 5.08 22.82 14.29
CA ILE A 49 6.31 22.18 13.83
C ILE A 49 5.96 21.20 12.71
N ALA A 50 5.69 21.73 11.51
CA ALA A 50 5.42 20.91 10.33
C ALA A 50 6.72 20.30 9.80
N VAL A 51 6.73 18.99 9.59
CA VAL A 51 7.89 18.25 9.12
C VAL A 51 7.46 17.49 7.85
N PRO A 52 7.62 18.08 6.67
CA PRO A 52 7.42 17.36 5.42
C PRO A 52 8.44 16.22 5.31
N ASP A 53 8.10 15.16 4.60
CA ASP A 53 8.97 14.00 4.37
C ASP A 53 9.42 13.26 5.66
N TYR A 54 8.63 13.34 6.73
CA TYR A 54 8.95 12.74 8.04
C TYR A 54 9.19 11.22 7.96
N TRP A 55 8.64 10.53 6.99
CA TRP A 55 8.85 9.10 6.78
C TRP A 55 10.29 8.69 6.47
N ASN A 56 11.14 9.67 6.10
CA ASN A 56 12.58 9.48 5.86
C ASN A 56 13.44 9.77 7.11
N ILE A 57 12.83 10.25 8.18
CA ILE A 57 13.51 10.62 9.42
C ILE A 57 13.61 9.39 10.31
N LYS A 58 14.83 9.05 10.72
CA LYS A 58 15.09 7.87 11.55
C LYS A 58 15.49 8.20 12.99
N THR A 59 16.12 9.36 13.21
CA THR A 59 16.62 9.74 14.54
C THR A 59 16.18 11.15 14.91
N TYR A 60 16.19 11.43 16.22
CA TYR A 60 15.89 12.75 16.75
C TYR A 60 16.82 13.83 16.20
N GLY A 61 18.13 13.54 16.04
CA GLY A 61 19.08 14.47 15.44
C GLY A 61 18.69 14.86 14.01
N ARG A 62 18.27 13.90 13.20
CA ARG A 62 17.79 14.18 11.83
C ARG A 62 16.49 14.98 11.82
N LEU A 63 15.62 14.79 12.81
CA LEU A 63 14.41 15.62 12.98
C LEU A 63 14.79 17.08 13.25
N LEU A 64 15.73 17.32 14.17
CA LEU A 64 16.17 18.65 14.48
C LEU A 64 16.84 19.36 13.29
N GLU A 65 17.71 18.65 12.57
CA GLU A 65 18.29 19.16 11.32
C GLU A 65 17.20 19.61 10.34
N ARG A 66 16.17 18.77 10.16
CA ARG A 66 15.08 19.07 9.23
C ARG A 66 14.25 20.28 9.65
N ILE A 67 13.96 20.41 10.98
CA ILE A 67 13.24 21.55 11.53
C ILE A 67 14.06 22.84 11.37
N ASN A 68 15.35 22.80 11.67
CA ASN A 68 16.22 23.96 11.58
C ASN A 68 16.41 24.44 10.12
N HIS A 69 16.52 23.53 9.16
CA HIS A 69 16.59 23.87 7.75
C HIS A 69 15.28 24.40 7.16
N ASN A 70 14.12 24.01 7.70
CA ASN A 70 12.83 24.57 7.26
C ASN A 70 12.62 26.03 7.75
N GLY A 71 13.39 26.51 8.73
CA GLY A 71 13.40 27.91 9.14
C GLY A 71 14.01 28.88 8.12
N ASP A 72 14.81 28.39 7.20
CA ASP A 72 15.53 29.19 6.21
C ASP A 72 14.91 29.20 4.79
N VAL A 73 13.77 28.53 4.56
CA VAL A 73 13.17 28.39 3.21
C VAL A 73 12.27 29.57 2.83
N ASN A 74 12.58 30.80 3.26
CA ASN A 74 12.03 32.01 2.65
C ASN A 74 13.04 32.77 1.77
N ALA A 75 14.15 32.14 1.39
CA ALA A 75 15.10 32.72 0.44
C ALA A 75 15.71 31.64 -0.44
N ALA A 76 15.19 31.57 -1.64
CA ALA A 76 15.88 31.28 -2.90
C ALA A 76 16.78 30.04 -3.04
N SER A 77 16.57 29.45 -4.19
CA SER A 77 17.56 28.85 -5.06
C SER A 77 17.91 27.39 -4.88
N SER A 78 17.27 26.64 -5.74
CA SER A 78 17.81 25.44 -6.38
C SER A 78 19.33 25.54 -6.63
N THR A 79 20.13 25.00 -5.74
CA THR A 79 21.41 24.42 -6.12
C THR A 79 21.19 22.92 -6.20
N GLU A 80 20.83 22.48 -7.39
CA GLU A 80 20.95 21.10 -7.80
C GLU A 80 22.41 20.70 -7.64
N HIS A 81 22.73 19.99 -6.57
CA HIS A 81 23.86 19.08 -6.64
C HIS A 81 23.40 17.94 -7.56
N PRO A 82 24.06 17.72 -8.70
CA PRO A 82 23.75 16.56 -9.51
C PRO A 82 24.08 15.33 -8.69
N VAL A 83 23.05 14.73 -8.08
CA VAL A 83 23.15 13.34 -7.65
C VAL A 83 23.32 12.56 -8.94
N THR A 84 24.56 12.21 -9.27
CA THR A 84 24.86 11.27 -10.34
C THR A 84 24.29 9.92 -9.89
N ILE A 85 23.02 9.72 -10.14
CA ILE A 85 22.41 8.40 -10.05
C ILE A 85 22.97 7.66 -11.25
N ASN A 86 23.96 6.79 -11.00
CA ASN A 86 24.43 5.85 -12.01
C ASN A 86 23.29 4.88 -12.31
N PHE A 87 22.47 5.21 -13.30
CA PHE A 87 21.50 4.29 -13.92
C PHE A 87 22.23 3.27 -14.81
N THR A 88 23.22 2.55 -14.27
CA THR A 88 23.89 1.47 -15.01
C THR A 88 23.08 0.20 -15.08
N ASN A 89 21.86 0.20 -14.55
CA ASN A 89 20.92 -0.90 -14.68
C ASN A 89 19.51 -0.36 -15.00
N ILE A 90 19.37 0.45 -16.05
CA ILE A 90 18.07 0.54 -16.72
C ILE A 90 18.00 -0.71 -17.59
N PRO A 91 17.10 -1.68 -17.29
CA PRO A 91 16.86 -2.79 -18.19
C PRO A 91 16.33 -2.21 -19.49
N THR A 92 17.16 -2.15 -20.50
CA THR A 92 16.77 -1.87 -21.90
C THR A 92 16.22 -3.15 -22.52
N GLY A 93 15.14 -3.66 -21.96
CA GLY A 93 14.48 -4.86 -22.46
C GLY A 93 13.12 -4.96 -21.80
N ASN A 94 12.15 -5.49 -22.48
CA ASN A 94 10.78 -5.78 -22.04
C ASN A 94 10.75 -6.61 -20.73
N GLU A 95 11.21 -6.03 -19.63
CA GLU A 95 11.03 -6.62 -18.33
C GLU A 95 9.56 -6.48 -17.96
N THR A 96 8.85 -7.57 -18.02
CA THR A 96 7.57 -7.73 -17.35
C THR A 96 7.84 -7.48 -15.87
N LEU A 97 7.42 -6.33 -15.35
CA LEU A 97 7.46 -6.08 -13.91
C LEU A 97 6.75 -7.25 -13.24
N ALA A 98 7.47 -7.97 -12.38
CA ALA A 98 6.87 -9.04 -11.61
C ALA A 98 5.72 -8.47 -10.76
N PRO A 99 4.62 -9.21 -10.60
CA PRO A 99 3.57 -8.80 -9.68
C PRO A 99 4.16 -8.55 -8.29
N ALA A 100 3.78 -7.46 -7.65
CA ALA A 100 4.23 -7.13 -6.30
C ALA A 100 3.03 -7.07 -5.35
N VAL A 101 3.22 -7.55 -4.13
CA VAL A 101 2.20 -7.56 -3.10
C VAL A 101 2.67 -6.81 -1.86
N GLY A 102 1.77 -6.01 -1.29
CA GLY A 102 1.95 -5.42 0.02
C GLY A 102 0.78 -5.79 0.92
N ILE A 103 1.08 -5.99 2.20
CA ILE A 103 0.09 -6.30 3.22
C ILE A 103 0.35 -5.39 4.41
N ASP A 104 -0.73 -4.87 4.99
CA ASP A 104 -0.67 -4.10 6.22
C ASP A 104 -1.79 -4.47 7.17
N ILE A 105 -1.52 -4.33 8.48
CA ILE A 105 -2.44 -4.61 9.59
C ILE A 105 -2.39 -3.44 10.56
N GLU A 106 -3.57 -2.90 10.93
CA GLU A 106 -3.66 -1.80 11.88
C GLU A 106 -4.77 -2.04 12.90
N ASP A 107 -4.53 -1.59 14.13
CA ASP A 107 -5.53 -1.57 15.18
C ASP A 107 -6.47 -0.38 14.99
N ILE A 108 -7.78 -0.61 14.97
CA ILE A 108 -8.79 0.45 14.84
C ILE A 108 -8.70 1.44 16.01
N ASP A 109 -8.39 0.95 17.21
CA ASP A 109 -8.24 1.79 18.41
C ASP A 109 -6.96 2.65 18.40
N ALA A 110 -6.01 2.38 17.50
CA ALA A 110 -4.84 3.24 17.30
C ALA A 110 -5.20 4.56 16.60
N MET A 111 -6.34 4.61 15.88
CA MET A 111 -6.81 5.84 15.24
C MET A 111 -7.09 6.93 16.30
N PRO A 112 -6.54 8.16 16.15
CA PRO A 112 -6.78 9.22 17.10
C PRO A 112 -8.26 9.63 17.13
N ARG A 113 -8.78 9.88 18.33
CA ARG A 113 -10.14 10.40 18.46
C ARG A 113 -10.15 11.88 18.09
N ALA A 114 -11.05 12.25 17.18
CA ALA A 114 -11.21 13.61 16.70
C ALA A 114 -12.64 14.10 16.91
N THR A 115 -12.79 15.38 17.24
CA THR A 115 -14.09 16.04 17.31
C THR A 115 -14.56 16.42 15.90
N ASP A 116 -13.63 16.89 15.07
CA ASP A 116 -13.85 17.15 13.64
C ASP A 116 -12.68 16.58 12.84
N PHE A 117 -12.93 15.56 12.06
CA PHE A 117 -11.92 14.92 11.22
C PHE A 117 -11.33 15.82 10.13
N ARG A 118 -12.07 16.88 9.72
CA ARG A 118 -11.63 17.82 8.69
C ARG A 118 -10.62 18.81 9.21
N GLU A 119 -10.64 19.09 10.52
CA GLU A 119 -9.77 20.06 11.17
C GLU A 119 -8.59 19.40 11.89
N ASP A 120 -8.68 18.12 12.18
CA ASP A 120 -7.64 17.37 12.88
C ASP A 120 -6.40 17.13 12.01
N GLU A 121 -5.22 17.46 12.51
CA GLU A 121 -3.96 17.40 11.75
C GLU A 121 -3.60 15.98 11.32
N PHE A 122 -3.87 14.96 12.14
CA PHE A 122 -3.60 13.58 11.73
C PHE A 122 -4.42 13.20 10.49
N TYR A 123 -5.71 13.53 10.48
CA TYR A 123 -6.57 13.17 9.34
C TYR A 123 -6.23 13.97 8.09
N LYS A 124 -5.94 15.27 8.21
CA LYS A 124 -5.50 16.11 7.08
C LYS A 124 -4.18 15.64 6.47
N MET A 125 -3.23 15.19 7.28
CA MET A 125 -1.95 14.68 6.80
C MET A 125 -2.06 13.34 6.08
N ASN A 126 -3.03 12.52 6.44
CA ASN A 126 -3.10 11.14 5.98
C ASN A 126 -4.20 10.86 4.95
N PHE A 127 -5.21 11.71 4.88
CA PHE A 127 -6.37 11.49 4.02
C PHE A 127 -6.68 12.73 3.19
N SER A 128 -7.10 12.51 1.95
CA SER A 128 -7.65 13.56 1.12
C SER A 128 -9.02 14.02 1.64
N PRO A 129 -9.49 15.24 1.30
CA PRO A 129 -10.82 15.70 1.70
C PRO A 129 -11.96 14.75 1.28
N ASN A 130 -11.84 14.11 0.13
CA ASN A 130 -12.83 13.14 -0.37
C ASN A 130 -12.84 11.86 0.46
N GLU A 131 -11.68 11.34 0.85
CA GLU A 131 -11.58 10.17 1.74
C GLU A 131 -12.14 10.48 3.12
N ILE A 132 -11.87 11.68 3.67
CA ILE A 132 -12.45 12.12 4.94
C ILE A 132 -13.98 12.16 4.83
N ALA A 133 -14.53 12.78 3.77
CA ALA A 133 -15.95 12.83 3.53
C ALA A 133 -16.58 11.43 3.41
N TYR A 134 -15.91 10.53 2.69
CA TYR A 134 -16.36 9.14 2.54
C TYR A 134 -16.39 8.41 3.90
N CYS A 135 -15.32 8.46 4.68
CA CYS A 135 -15.21 7.74 5.95
C CYS A 135 -16.24 8.22 7.00
N ILE A 136 -16.49 9.53 7.07
CA ILE A 136 -17.46 10.11 8.01
C ILE A 136 -18.87 9.54 7.78
N LEU A 137 -19.21 9.22 6.54
CA LEU A 137 -20.52 8.68 6.17
C LEU A 137 -20.67 7.18 6.43
N GLN A 138 -19.57 6.48 6.79
CA GLN A 138 -19.63 5.03 7.06
C GLN A 138 -20.19 4.74 8.45
N PRO A 139 -20.84 3.58 8.64
CA PRO A 139 -21.36 3.16 9.96
C PRO A 139 -20.29 3.10 11.07
N GLN A 140 -19.03 2.84 10.70
CA GLN A 140 -17.88 2.77 11.59
C GLN A 140 -16.74 3.63 11.05
N PRO A 141 -16.77 4.97 11.23
CA PRO A 141 -15.78 5.87 10.62
C PRO A 141 -14.33 5.50 10.95
N TYR A 142 -14.02 5.16 12.20
CA TYR A 142 -12.66 4.78 12.60
C TYR A 142 -12.17 3.50 11.93
N ALA A 143 -13.03 2.51 11.72
CA ALA A 143 -12.69 1.31 10.97
C ALA A 143 -12.42 1.63 9.50
N SER A 144 -13.19 2.54 8.91
CA SER A 144 -13.00 3.00 7.54
C SER A 144 -11.69 3.77 7.37
N PHE A 145 -11.38 4.70 8.26
CA PHE A 145 -10.08 5.39 8.27
C PHE A 145 -8.91 4.42 8.45
N ALA A 146 -8.99 3.49 9.41
CA ALA A 146 -7.96 2.48 9.60
C ALA A 146 -7.80 1.60 8.34
N GLY A 147 -8.90 1.27 7.65
CA GLY A 147 -8.89 0.52 6.40
C GLY A 147 -8.17 1.25 5.28
N LEU A 148 -8.46 2.53 5.08
CA LEU A 148 -7.76 3.36 4.10
C LEU A 148 -6.29 3.55 4.47
N PHE A 149 -5.98 3.76 5.74
CA PHE A 149 -4.60 3.89 6.20
C PHE A 149 -3.80 2.61 5.91
N ALA A 150 -4.31 1.45 6.31
CA ALA A 150 -3.69 0.16 6.03
C ALA A 150 -3.53 -0.09 4.52
N ALA A 151 -4.52 0.31 3.70
CA ALA A 151 -4.43 0.16 2.24
C ALA A 151 -3.32 1.04 1.64
N LYS A 152 -3.14 2.28 2.11
CA LYS A 152 -2.03 3.15 1.70
C LYS A 152 -0.67 2.56 2.07
N GLU A 153 -0.53 2.03 3.29
CA GLU A 153 0.66 1.31 3.72
C GLU A 153 0.94 0.07 2.86
N ALA A 154 -0.09 -0.71 2.54
CA ALA A 154 0.04 -1.87 1.68
C ALA A 154 0.51 -1.47 0.25
N ILE A 155 0.02 -0.35 -0.30
CA ILE A 155 0.47 0.21 -1.59
C ILE A 155 1.96 0.57 -1.52
N VAL A 156 2.39 1.26 -0.46
CA VAL A 156 3.79 1.64 -0.26
C VAL A 156 4.69 0.41 -0.11
N LYS A 157 4.24 -0.62 0.60
CA LYS A 157 4.97 -1.89 0.76
C LYS A 157 5.08 -2.67 -0.55
N ALA A 158 4.03 -2.65 -1.38
CA ALA A 158 4.06 -3.31 -2.69
C ALA A 158 4.99 -2.58 -3.67
N ASN A 159 5.06 -1.24 -3.60
CA ASN A 159 5.90 -0.47 -4.50
C ASN A 159 6.55 0.73 -3.78
N ASN A 160 7.84 0.62 -3.56
CA ASN A 160 8.65 1.64 -2.88
C ASN A 160 8.65 3.02 -3.59
N SER A 161 8.26 3.13 -4.87
CA SER A 161 8.14 4.43 -5.54
C SER A 161 7.08 5.33 -4.91
N ASN A 162 6.13 4.74 -4.17
CA ASN A 162 5.12 5.47 -3.42
C ASN A 162 5.58 5.92 -2.03
N ARG A 163 6.77 5.48 -1.58
CA ARG A 163 7.27 5.72 -0.23
C ARG A 163 7.46 7.20 0.11
N ASN A 164 7.81 8.00 -0.88
CA ASN A 164 8.09 9.43 -0.69
C ASN A 164 6.88 10.32 -0.98
N LYS A 165 5.71 9.73 -1.24
CA LYS A 165 4.47 10.48 -1.43
C LYS A 165 3.83 10.79 -0.07
N PRO A 166 3.32 12.02 0.13
CA PRO A 166 2.44 12.31 1.27
C PRO A 166 1.24 11.36 1.26
N PHE A 167 0.84 10.86 2.42
CA PHE A 167 -0.25 9.88 2.50
C PHE A 167 -1.58 10.40 1.96
N ASN A 168 -1.88 11.69 2.19
CA ASN A 168 -3.08 12.33 1.63
C ASN A 168 -3.07 12.47 0.09
N SER A 169 -1.91 12.25 -0.56
CA SER A 169 -1.80 12.22 -2.02
C SER A 169 -1.95 10.81 -2.62
N ILE A 170 -1.89 9.75 -1.79
CA ILE A 170 -2.24 8.39 -2.18
C ILE A 170 -3.76 8.25 -2.00
N VAL A 171 -4.53 8.73 -2.96
CA VAL A 171 -6.00 8.77 -2.86
C VAL A 171 -6.60 7.44 -3.28
N ILE A 172 -7.33 6.81 -2.37
CA ILE A 172 -8.07 5.57 -2.63
C ILE A 172 -9.52 5.94 -2.96
N ASP A 173 -9.92 5.64 -4.18
CA ASP A 173 -11.29 5.81 -4.63
C ASP A 173 -12.11 4.55 -4.35
N HIS A 174 -13.44 4.67 -4.37
CA HIS A 174 -14.36 3.55 -4.26
C HIS A 174 -15.27 3.53 -5.46
N ASP A 175 -15.49 2.36 -6.04
CA ASP A 175 -16.50 2.17 -7.08
C ASP A 175 -17.92 2.19 -6.50
N GLN A 176 -18.92 2.03 -7.38
CA GLN A 176 -20.33 2.05 -7.00
C GLN A 176 -20.71 0.89 -6.05
N GLU A 177 -19.92 -0.16 -5.99
CA GLU A 177 -20.10 -1.33 -5.14
C GLU A 177 -19.32 -1.18 -3.82
N GLY A 178 -18.58 -0.07 -3.63
CA GLY A 178 -17.79 0.23 -2.45
C GLY A 178 -16.42 -0.46 -2.44
N LYS A 179 -15.96 -1.02 -3.56
CA LYS A 179 -14.65 -1.64 -3.67
C LYS A 179 -13.55 -0.57 -3.75
N PRO A 180 -12.52 -0.64 -2.90
CA PRO A 180 -11.41 0.31 -2.95
C PRO A 180 -10.54 0.09 -4.20
N GLY A 181 -10.06 1.20 -4.78
CA GLY A 181 -9.19 1.22 -5.95
C GLY A 181 -8.08 2.25 -5.85
N TYR A 182 -6.93 1.92 -6.43
CA TYR A 182 -5.81 2.83 -6.65
C TYR A 182 -5.15 2.50 -7.99
N PRO A 183 -4.73 3.50 -8.80
CA PRO A 183 -4.18 3.26 -10.14
C PRO A 183 -3.04 2.23 -10.15
N GLY A 184 -3.20 1.17 -10.93
CA GLY A 184 -2.22 0.09 -11.07
C GLY A 184 -2.24 -0.96 -9.95
N PHE A 185 -3.21 -0.89 -9.02
CA PHE A 185 -3.33 -1.84 -7.91
C PHE A 185 -4.75 -2.43 -7.83
N ASN A 186 -4.81 -3.71 -7.45
CA ASN A 186 -6.01 -4.32 -6.92
C ASN A 186 -5.92 -4.27 -5.38
N LEU A 187 -6.94 -3.70 -4.74
CA LEU A 187 -6.99 -3.57 -3.30
C LEU A 187 -8.06 -4.48 -2.71
N SER A 188 -7.79 -5.01 -1.52
CA SER A 188 -8.76 -5.70 -0.70
C SER A 188 -8.56 -5.31 0.75
N VAL A 189 -9.66 -4.95 1.44
CA VAL A 189 -9.65 -4.55 2.84
C VAL A 189 -10.69 -5.38 3.58
N SER A 190 -10.31 -5.87 4.74
CA SER A 190 -11.20 -6.60 5.65
C SER A 190 -10.93 -6.20 7.08
N HIS A 191 -11.95 -6.24 7.93
CA HIS A 191 -11.79 -5.86 9.33
C HIS A 191 -12.67 -6.68 10.27
N THR A 192 -12.22 -6.77 11.50
CA THR A 192 -13.01 -7.15 12.67
C THR A 192 -13.42 -5.88 13.43
N ASN A 193 -13.95 -6.03 14.65
CA ASN A 193 -14.21 -4.87 15.53
C ASN A 193 -12.93 -4.20 16.08
N LYS A 194 -11.75 -4.81 15.91
CA LYS A 194 -10.49 -4.34 16.50
C LYS A 194 -9.39 -4.08 15.47
N VAL A 195 -9.33 -4.90 14.43
CA VAL A 195 -8.19 -4.95 13.50
C VAL A 195 -8.68 -4.85 12.08
N VAL A 196 -7.94 -4.10 11.29
CA VAL A 196 -8.08 -4.01 9.83
C VAL A 196 -6.88 -4.67 9.17
N VAL A 197 -7.11 -5.38 8.08
CA VAL A 197 -6.08 -5.92 7.18
C VAL A 197 -6.32 -5.37 5.79
N ALA A 198 -5.28 -4.89 5.14
CA ALA A 198 -5.31 -4.48 3.75
C ALA A 198 -4.27 -5.22 2.92
N VAL A 199 -4.63 -5.56 1.69
CA VAL A 199 -3.76 -6.17 0.68
C VAL A 199 -3.77 -5.29 -0.56
N ALA A 200 -2.58 -4.97 -1.07
CA ALA A 200 -2.38 -4.28 -2.34
C ALA A 200 -1.59 -5.20 -3.28
N LEU A 201 -2.20 -5.56 -4.41
CA LEU A 201 -1.56 -6.33 -5.46
C LEU A 201 -1.30 -5.40 -6.65
N GLN A 202 -0.03 -5.09 -6.92
CA GLN A 202 0.37 -4.42 -8.14
C GLN A 202 0.45 -5.43 -9.26
N MET A 203 -0.37 -5.25 -10.29
CA MET A 203 -0.27 -6.07 -11.50
C MET A 203 0.96 -5.64 -12.27
N GLY A 204 1.79 -6.60 -12.64
CA GLY A 204 2.87 -6.34 -13.58
C GLY A 204 2.28 -5.78 -14.88
N VAL A 205 2.91 -4.77 -15.46
CA VAL A 205 2.58 -4.37 -16.83
C VAL A 205 2.98 -5.56 -17.69
N ALA A 206 2.00 -6.31 -18.20
CA ALA A 206 2.27 -7.25 -19.27
C ALA A 206 2.83 -6.39 -20.42
N GLY A 207 4.14 -6.43 -20.60
CA GLY A 207 4.75 -5.89 -21.79
C GLY A 207 3.93 -6.44 -22.94
N SER A 208 3.51 -5.59 -23.86
CA SER A 208 2.88 -6.02 -25.10
C SER A 208 3.78 -7.11 -25.68
N VAL A 209 3.47 -8.35 -25.37
CA VAL A 209 4.04 -9.48 -26.07
C VAL A 209 3.46 -9.31 -27.46
N ASN A 210 4.20 -8.64 -28.35
CA ASN A 210 4.09 -8.92 -29.76
C ASN A 210 4.36 -10.44 -29.88
N LYS A 211 3.32 -11.22 -29.62
CA LYS A 211 3.27 -12.57 -30.14
C LYS A 211 3.37 -12.41 -31.65
N THR A 212 4.60 -12.41 -32.16
CA THR A 212 4.82 -12.99 -33.47
C THR A 212 4.32 -14.42 -33.30
N VAL A 213 3.03 -14.59 -33.57
CA VAL A 213 2.45 -15.92 -33.73
C VAL A 213 3.16 -16.46 -34.98
N THR A 214 4.33 -17.07 -34.76
CA THR A 214 4.77 -18.08 -35.67
C THR A 214 3.65 -19.12 -35.61
N GLN A 215 2.76 -19.08 -36.57
CA GLN A 215 1.79 -20.13 -36.77
C GLN A 215 2.62 -21.40 -37.00
N VAL A 216 2.95 -22.07 -35.90
CA VAL A 216 3.22 -23.51 -35.98
C VAL A 216 1.86 -24.09 -36.38
N ALA A 217 1.75 -24.45 -37.65
CA ALA A 217 0.60 -25.14 -38.12
C ALA A 217 0.23 -26.23 -37.11
N PRO A 218 -1.04 -26.36 -36.71
CA PRO A 218 -1.42 -27.39 -35.78
C PRO A 218 -1.01 -28.71 -36.40
N GLN A 219 -0.01 -29.37 -35.79
CA GLN A 219 0.22 -30.77 -36.04
C GLN A 219 -1.09 -31.46 -35.64
N GLN A 220 -1.92 -31.75 -36.62
CA GLN A 220 -3.05 -32.63 -36.46
C GLN A 220 -2.47 -33.98 -36.06
N SER A 221 -2.30 -34.24 -34.77
CA SER A 221 -2.28 -35.60 -34.26
C SER A 221 -3.71 -36.15 -34.41
N GLY A 222 -4.10 -36.35 -35.66
CA GLY A 222 -5.32 -37.06 -35.96
C GLY A 222 -5.16 -38.46 -35.41
N LEU A 223 -6.00 -38.79 -34.41
CA LEU A 223 -6.18 -40.18 -34.02
C LEU A 223 -6.34 -41.01 -35.32
N THR A 224 -5.45 -41.95 -35.48
CA THR A 224 -5.51 -42.86 -36.62
C THR A 224 -6.92 -43.44 -36.73
N GLY A 225 -7.43 -43.68 -37.94
CA GLY A 225 -8.79 -44.16 -38.14
C GLY A 225 -9.15 -45.35 -37.26
N THR A 226 -8.18 -46.19 -36.94
CA THR A 226 -8.30 -47.32 -36.01
C THR A 226 -8.61 -46.87 -34.55
N ALA A 227 -8.01 -45.78 -34.05
CA ALA A 227 -8.29 -45.29 -32.71
C ALA A 227 -9.70 -44.67 -32.59
N ARG A 228 -10.18 -44.01 -33.65
CA ARG A 228 -11.57 -43.51 -33.74
C ARG A 228 -12.58 -44.64 -33.75
N LEU A 229 -12.29 -45.70 -34.53
CA LEU A 229 -13.15 -46.89 -34.61
C LEU A 229 -13.25 -47.61 -33.28
N LEU A 230 -12.13 -47.75 -32.53
CA LEU A 230 -12.09 -48.38 -31.21
C LEU A 230 -12.88 -47.57 -30.16
N MET A 231 -12.81 -46.22 -30.19
CA MET A 231 -13.63 -45.39 -29.33
C MET A 231 -15.14 -45.56 -29.61
N ILE A 232 -15.54 -45.58 -30.86
CA ILE A 232 -16.95 -45.76 -31.22
C ILE A 232 -17.46 -47.15 -30.78
N ILE A 233 -16.67 -48.21 -30.99
CA ILE A 233 -17.01 -49.58 -30.55
C ILE A 233 -17.13 -49.63 -29.03
N SER A 234 -16.22 -49.01 -28.28
CA SER A 234 -16.27 -48.94 -26.79
C SER A 234 -17.56 -48.28 -26.28
N VAL A 235 -17.94 -47.16 -26.89
CA VAL A 235 -19.18 -46.44 -26.52
C VAL A 235 -20.41 -47.30 -26.82
N LEU A 236 -20.46 -48.01 -27.96
CA LEU A 236 -21.57 -48.86 -28.33
C LEU A 236 -21.70 -50.05 -27.36
N ILE A 237 -20.59 -50.68 -26.98
CA ILE A 237 -20.61 -51.78 -26.00
C ILE A 237 -21.14 -51.31 -24.62
N SER A 238 -20.70 -50.13 -24.19
CA SER A 238 -21.18 -49.54 -22.92
C SER A 238 -22.67 -49.23 -22.97
N LEU A 239 -23.16 -48.72 -24.09
CA LEU A 239 -24.56 -48.39 -24.27
C LEU A 239 -25.45 -49.67 -24.30
N THR A 240 -25.01 -50.75 -24.95
CA THR A 240 -25.72 -52.03 -24.97
C THR A 240 -25.77 -52.69 -23.59
N ALA A 241 -24.67 -52.64 -22.82
CA ALA A 241 -24.62 -53.14 -21.46
C ALA A 241 -25.59 -52.37 -20.50
N LEU A 242 -25.69 -51.03 -20.69
CA LEU A 242 -26.63 -50.22 -19.93
C LEU A 242 -28.09 -50.56 -20.24
N VAL A 243 -28.43 -50.78 -21.55
CA VAL A 243 -29.77 -51.14 -21.96
C VAL A 243 -30.16 -52.53 -21.40
N ILE A 244 -29.25 -53.51 -21.43
CA ILE A 244 -29.49 -54.84 -20.83
C ILE A 244 -29.70 -54.77 -19.31
N ALA A 245 -28.95 -53.87 -18.62
CA ALA A 245 -29.11 -53.67 -17.18
C ALA A 245 -30.46 -53.04 -16.80
N LEU A 246 -31.04 -52.21 -17.68
CA LEU A 246 -32.31 -51.51 -17.45
C LEU A 246 -33.54 -52.41 -17.83
N LEU A 247 -33.33 -53.51 -18.55
CA LEU A 247 -34.37 -54.45 -18.97
C LEU A 247 -34.47 -55.69 -18.05
N LYS A 248 -33.63 -55.75 -17.00
CA LYS A 248 -33.70 -56.77 -15.95
C LYS A 248 -34.34 -56.22 -14.71
#